data_bd14301c3333869543f59f0c871e5ca8
#
_entry.id   bd14301c3333869543f59f0c871e5ca8
#
_cell.length_a   1.000
_cell.length_b   1.000
_cell.length_c   1.000
_cell.angle_alpha   90.00
_cell.angle_beta   90.00
_cell.angle_gamma   90.00
#
_symmetry.space_group_name_H-M   'P 1'
#
loop_
_entity.id
_entity.type
_entity.pdbx_description
1 polymer ?
#
loop_
_entity_poly.entity_id
_entity_poly.type
_entity_poly.pdbx_seq_one_letter_code
_entity_poly.pdbx_strand_id
1 'polypeptide(L)'
;MKATRFANRAWAFVLAVLMTLTLIAPQALAVNTVDPVKPAGDKIVVGQTDYALVDGVTESDVFLNTKEGNAQIAGFMTTIAPGAKATFKASYNGYYTENSTPTSRKDKAANMTWSLEKTTLQAANYTKATGGNVIMAMNGDYYNMQTAQPTGYLIMEGNVIQTGNGGTWEPYFAVLKDGTYAIRDAGADCSDVLEAI
;
A
#
# COMPACT_ATOMS: atom_id res chain seq x y z
N MET A 1 61.58 -2.20 23.60
CA MET A 1 60.26 -2.71 24.05
C MET A 1 59.03 -1.78 23.82
N LYS A 2 59.17 -0.54 23.34
CA LYS A 2 58.02 0.34 23.06
C LYS A 2 57.38 0.16 21.64
N ALA A 3 58.13 -0.28 20.64
CA ALA A 3 57.67 -0.43 19.26
C ALA A 3 56.69 -1.60 19.04
N THR A 4 56.86 -2.71 19.74
CA THR A 4 55.97 -3.89 19.62
C THR A 4 54.57 -3.66 20.19
N ARG A 5 54.44 -2.78 21.19
CA ARG A 5 53.09 -2.46 21.73
C ARG A 5 52.25 -1.56 20.79
N PHE A 6 52.91 -0.75 19.97
CA PHE A 6 52.21 0.11 18.99
C PHE A 6 51.71 -0.69 17.80
N ALA A 7 52.53 -1.61 17.29
CA ALA A 7 52.15 -2.49 16.19
C ALA A 7 50.95 -3.37 16.57
N ASN A 8 50.92 -3.97 17.75
CA ASN A 8 49.81 -4.81 18.18
C ASN A 8 48.49 -4.02 18.38
N ARG A 9 48.55 -2.75 18.75
CA ARG A 9 47.36 -1.90 18.86
C ARG A 9 46.82 -1.48 17.48
N ALA A 10 47.71 -1.21 16.52
CA ALA A 10 47.32 -0.90 15.14
C ALA A 10 46.63 -2.10 14.45
N TRP A 11 47.18 -3.30 14.64
CA TRP A 11 46.58 -4.53 14.11
C TRP A 11 45.23 -4.87 14.75
N ALA A 12 45.06 -4.66 16.06
CA ALA A 12 43.79 -4.83 16.75
C ALA A 12 42.73 -3.85 16.23
N PHE A 13 43.13 -2.61 15.90
CA PHE A 13 42.19 -1.61 15.33
C PHE A 13 41.79 -1.95 13.90
N VAL A 14 42.72 -2.40 13.08
CA VAL A 14 42.45 -2.85 11.71
C VAL A 14 41.53 -4.08 11.70
N LEU A 15 41.77 -5.05 12.61
CA LEU A 15 40.90 -6.21 12.74
C LEU A 15 39.49 -5.83 13.21
N ALA A 16 39.34 -4.90 14.16
CA ALA A 16 38.04 -4.42 14.62
C ALA A 16 37.28 -3.67 13.52
N VAL A 17 37.96 -2.86 12.73
CA VAL A 17 37.35 -2.16 11.58
C VAL A 17 36.96 -3.15 10.46
N LEU A 18 37.78 -4.18 10.18
CA LEU A 18 37.42 -5.24 9.24
C LEU A 18 36.21 -6.06 9.73
N MET A 19 36.15 -6.40 11.03
CA MET A 19 35.00 -7.12 11.58
C MET A 19 33.71 -6.28 11.57
N THR A 20 33.81 -4.98 11.77
CA THR A 20 32.62 -4.09 11.66
C THR A 20 32.18 -3.90 10.21
N LEU A 21 33.09 -3.90 9.24
CA LEU A 21 32.76 -3.86 7.82
C LEU A 21 32.12 -5.17 7.32
N THR A 22 32.50 -6.32 7.89
CA THR A 22 31.89 -7.61 7.52
C THR A 22 30.55 -7.86 8.20
N LEU A 23 30.23 -7.13 9.28
CA LEU A 23 28.92 -7.18 9.93
C LEU A 23 27.86 -6.27 9.27
N ILE A 24 28.30 -5.37 8.39
CA ILE A 24 27.42 -4.73 7.41
C ILE A 24 27.45 -5.58 6.13
N ALA A 25 27.12 -6.86 6.25
CA ALA A 25 26.62 -7.57 5.09
C ALA A 25 25.43 -6.75 4.61
N PRO A 26 25.36 -6.35 3.31
CA PRO A 26 24.11 -5.86 2.78
C PRO A 26 23.11 -6.96 3.15
N GLN A 27 22.16 -6.63 4.00
CA GLN A 27 20.99 -7.49 4.13
C GLN A 27 20.46 -7.51 2.71
N ALA A 28 20.73 -8.59 1.98
CA ALA A 28 20.02 -8.86 0.77
C ALA A 28 18.57 -8.79 1.19
N LEU A 29 17.88 -7.70 0.84
CA LEU A 29 16.44 -7.62 0.97
C LEU A 29 15.98 -8.93 0.36
N ALA A 30 15.32 -9.77 1.17
CA ALA A 30 14.79 -11.01 0.67
C ALA A 30 13.97 -10.62 -0.56
N VAL A 31 14.43 -11.01 -1.74
CA VAL A 31 13.70 -10.75 -2.97
C VAL A 31 12.45 -11.59 -2.80
N ASN A 32 11.33 -10.92 -2.48
CA ASN A 32 10.05 -11.58 -2.48
C ASN A 32 9.85 -12.07 -3.92
N THR A 33 9.94 -13.37 -4.13
CA THR A 33 9.63 -13.95 -5.44
C THR A 33 8.13 -13.83 -5.62
N VAL A 34 7.71 -12.98 -6.54
CA VAL A 34 6.32 -12.88 -6.95
C VAL A 34 6.08 -13.85 -8.08
N ASP A 35 5.02 -14.62 -7.98
CA ASP A 35 4.59 -15.46 -9.09
C ASP A 35 4.33 -14.61 -10.34
N PRO A 36 4.68 -15.09 -11.53
CA PRO A 36 4.38 -14.37 -12.76
C PRO A 36 2.89 -14.03 -12.85
N VAL A 37 2.59 -12.79 -13.23
CA VAL A 37 1.21 -12.35 -13.46
C VAL A 37 0.54 -13.25 -14.47
N LYS A 38 -0.65 -13.74 -14.13
CA LYS A 38 -1.50 -14.56 -15.03
C LYS A 38 -2.66 -13.69 -15.54
N PRO A 39 -2.49 -13.03 -16.68
CA PRO A 39 -3.54 -12.18 -17.22
C PRO A 39 -4.73 -13.02 -17.69
N ALA A 40 -5.93 -12.42 -17.60
CA ALA A 40 -7.16 -13.04 -18.10
C ALA A 40 -7.33 -12.84 -19.61
N GLY A 41 -8.10 -13.74 -20.23
CA GLY A 41 -8.54 -13.63 -21.62
C GLY A 41 -7.42 -13.86 -22.64
N ASP A 42 -7.31 -12.96 -23.59
CA ASP A 42 -6.39 -13.01 -24.73
C ASP A 42 -5.04 -12.36 -24.46
N LYS A 43 -4.78 -11.90 -23.23
CA LYS A 43 -3.58 -11.17 -22.89
C LYS A 43 -2.44 -12.11 -22.48
N ILE A 44 -1.24 -11.69 -22.80
CA ILE A 44 0.01 -12.38 -22.40
C ILE A 44 0.94 -11.38 -21.72
N VAL A 45 1.72 -11.84 -20.74
CA VAL A 45 2.79 -11.04 -20.15
C VAL A 45 3.98 -11.08 -21.10
N VAL A 46 4.41 -9.90 -21.55
CA VAL A 46 5.61 -9.75 -22.40
C VAL A 46 6.81 -9.22 -21.62
N GLY A 47 6.59 -8.71 -20.41
CA GLY A 47 7.63 -8.30 -19.49
C GLY A 47 7.09 -8.11 -18.08
N GLN A 48 7.89 -8.46 -17.09
CA GLN A 48 7.62 -8.19 -15.68
C GLN A 48 8.94 -7.84 -15.01
N THR A 49 8.94 -6.78 -14.19
CA THR A 49 10.07 -6.39 -13.35
C THR A 49 9.57 -6.15 -11.95
N ASP A 50 10.16 -6.84 -10.98
CA ASP A 50 9.73 -6.81 -9.59
C ASP A 50 10.69 -5.96 -8.74
N TYR A 51 10.12 -5.11 -7.89
CA TYR A 51 10.84 -4.23 -6.97
C TYR A 51 10.39 -4.52 -5.53
N ALA A 52 11.31 -4.90 -4.66
CA ALA A 52 11.01 -4.98 -3.23
C ALA A 52 10.86 -3.57 -2.66
N LEU A 53 9.68 -3.22 -2.16
CA LEU A 53 9.41 -1.92 -1.53
C LEU A 53 9.78 -1.93 -0.04
N VAL A 54 9.25 -2.90 0.67
CA VAL A 54 9.56 -3.21 2.08
C VAL A 54 9.44 -4.72 2.26
N ASP A 55 9.82 -5.22 3.44
CA ASP A 55 9.71 -6.65 3.75
C ASP A 55 8.27 -7.16 3.58
N GLY A 56 8.11 -8.17 2.75
CA GLY A 56 6.82 -8.76 2.39
C GLY A 56 5.97 -7.95 1.41
N VAL A 57 6.46 -6.84 0.83
CA VAL A 57 5.72 -6.05 -0.17
C VAL A 57 6.56 -5.81 -1.40
N THR A 58 6.02 -6.21 -2.54
CA THR A 58 6.67 -6.08 -3.85
C THR A 58 5.77 -5.31 -4.81
N GLU A 59 6.35 -4.41 -5.58
CA GLU A 59 5.73 -3.80 -6.76
C GLU A 59 6.25 -4.50 -8.00
N SER A 60 5.35 -4.78 -8.93
CA SER A 60 5.69 -5.36 -10.23
C SER A 60 5.23 -4.43 -11.34
N ASP A 61 6.17 -3.98 -12.16
CA ASP A 61 5.88 -3.36 -13.45
C ASP A 61 5.56 -4.46 -14.45
N VAL A 62 4.36 -4.47 -14.98
CA VAL A 62 3.87 -5.52 -15.87
C VAL A 62 3.54 -4.94 -17.24
N PHE A 63 4.11 -5.55 -18.27
CA PHE A 63 3.78 -5.23 -19.66
C PHE A 63 2.99 -6.39 -20.24
N LEU A 64 1.79 -6.08 -20.68
CA LEU A 64 0.88 -7.03 -21.31
C LEU A 64 0.73 -6.72 -22.80
N ASN A 65 0.49 -7.76 -23.58
CA ASN A 65 0.10 -7.64 -24.97
C ASN A 65 -1.11 -8.54 -25.22
N THR A 66 -1.86 -8.30 -26.27
CA THR A 66 -2.81 -9.30 -26.79
C THR A 66 -2.03 -10.45 -27.44
N LYS A 67 -2.63 -11.64 -27.53
CA LYS A 67 -2.02 -12.78 -28.23
C LYS A 67 -1.71 -12.46 -29.70
N GLU A 68 -2.44 -11.54 -30.28
CA GLU A 68 -2.28 -11.05 -31.65
C GLU A 68 -1.22 -9.95 -31.79
N GLY A 69 -0.67 -9.47 -30.67
CA GLY A 69 0.37 -8.44 -30.66
C GLY A 69 -0.11 -7.01 -30.91
N ASN A 70 -1.41 -6.78 -30.86
CA ASN A 70 -2.02 -5.53 -31.34
C ASN A 70 -2.20 -4.45 -30.28
N ALA A 71 -1.99 -4.73 -29.01
CA ALA A 71 -2.15 -3.74 -27.94
C ALA A 71 -1.15 -3.96 -26.83
N GLN A 72 -0.41 -2.91 -26.48
CA GLN A 72 0.46 -2.89 -25.31
C GLN A 72 -0.24 -2.21 -24.14
N ILE A 73 -0.23 -2.86 -23.00
CA ILE A 73 -0.78 -2.33 -21.75
C ILE A 73 0.34 -2.37 -20.71
N ALA A 74 0.64 -1.21 -20.12
CA ALA A 74 1.50 -1.14 -18.95
C ALA A 74 0.62 -1.10 -17.70
N GLY A 75 1.00 -1.85 -16.68
CA GLY A 75 0.31 -1.90 -15.41
C GLY A 75 1.28 -2.04 -14.25
N PHE A 76 0.82 -1.65 -13.09
CA PHE A 76 1.54 -1.82 -11.83
C PHE A 76 0.73 -2.74 -10.93
N MET A 77 1.41 -3.67 -10.26
CA MET A 77 0.79 -4.59 -9.33
C MET A 77 1.56 -4.58 -8.01
N THR A 78 0.87 -4.37 -6.92
CA THR A 78 1.47 -4.50 -5.59
C THR A 78 1.03 -5.82 -4.97
N THR A 79 2.01 -6.61 -4.57
CA THR A 79 1.78 -7.87 -3.86
C THR A 79 2.17 -7.70 -2.39
N ILE A 80 1.25 -8.02 -1.50
CA ILE A 80 1.47 -8.06 -0.05
C ILE A 80 1.49 -9.54 0.36
N ALA A 81 2.65 -10.04 0.78
CA ALA A 81 2.80 -11.42 1.20
C ALA A 81 2.06 -11.70 2.53
N PRO A 82 1.55 -12.92 2.74
CA PRO A 82 0.98 -13.29 4.03
C PRO A 82 1.99 -13.04 5.16
N GLY A 83 1.54 -12.36 6.22
CA GLY A 83 2.37 -12.00 7.37
C GLY A 83 3.22 -10.74 7.20
N ALA A 84 3.18 -10.07 6.06
CA ALA A 84 3.80 -8.75 5.91
C ALA A 84 3.18 -7.74 6.88
N LYS A 85 4.01 -6.80 7.38
CA LYS A 85 3.54 -5.73 8.30
C LYS A 85 2.91 -4.55 7.54
N ALA A 86 2.34 -4.80 6.39
CA ALA A 86 1.65 -3.81 5.58
C ALA A 86 0.14 -4.08 5.61
N THR A 87 -0.65 -3.02 5.55
CA THR A 87 -2.10 -3.12 5.48
C THR A 87 -2.64 -2.09 4.49
N PHE A 88 -3.82 -2.37 3.98
CA PHE A 88 -4.57 -1.44 3.15
C PHE A 88 -5.30 -0.41 4.02
N LYS A 89 -5.34 0.84 3.55
CA LYS A 89 -6.11 1.93 4.16
C LYS A 89 -6.89 2.67 3.08
N ALA A 90 -8.18 2.86 3.33
CA ALA A 90 -8.98 3.78 2.54
C ALA A 90 -8.68 5.22 2.93
N SER A 91 -8.74 6.12 1.97
CA SER A 91 -8.54 7.56 2.20
C SER A 91 -9.42 8.38 1.29
N TYR A 92 -9.81 9.55 1.76
CA TYR A 92 -10.53 10.54 0.98
C TYR A 92 -10.09 11.96 1.33
N ASN A 93 -10.32 12.92 0.45
CA ASN A 93 -9.90 14.30 0.62
C ASN A 93 -10.32 14.89 1.97
N GLY A 94 -9.36 15.45 2.68
CA GLY A 94 -9.54 16.13 3.96
C GLY A 94 -9.90 15.21 5.13
N TYR A 95 -9.92 13.87 4.96
CA TYR A 95 -10.11 12.96 6.08
C TYR A 95 -8.89 12.95 7.00
N TYR A 96 -7.72 12.73 6.42
CA TYR A 96 -6.44 12.88 7.13
C TYR A 96 -5.91 14.29 6.91
N THR A 97 -5.65 15.02 8.00
CA THR A 97 -4.96 16.31 8.00
C THR A 97 -3.89 16.28 9.08
N GLU A 98 -2.89 17.16 9.00
CA GLU A 98 -1.73 17.18 9.89
C GLU A 98 -2.10 17.15 11.40
N ASN A 99 -3.21 17.81 11.76
CA ASN A 99 -3.67 17.90 13.15
C ASN A 99 -4.90 17.02 13.43
N SER A 100 -5.28 16.12 12.52
CA SER A 100 -6.46 15.29 12.72
C SER A 100 -6.21 14.23 13.79
N THR A 101 -7.19 14.08 14.68
CA THR A 101 -7.26 13.04 15.71
C THR A 101 -8.29 11.98 15.32
N PRO A 102 -8.29 10.77 15.92
CA PRO A 102 -9.35 9.79 15.67
C PRO A 102 -10.77 10.39 15.89
N THR A 103 -10.95 11.24 16.89
CA THR A 103 -12.24 11.91 17.15
C THR A 103 -12.61 12.87 16.02
N SER A 104 -11.69 13.77 15.63
CA SER A 104 -11.99 14.73 14.55
C SER A 104 -12.20 14.05 13.20
N ARG A 105 -11.54 12.91 12.95
CA ARG A 105 -11.77 12.10 11.74
C ARG A 105 -13.16 11.44 11.75
N LYS A 106 -13.61 10.95 12.92
CA LYS A 106 -14.97 10.43 13.08
C LYS A 106 -16.02 11.52 12.81
N ASP A 107 -15.81 12.73 13.35
CA ASP A 107 -16.70 13.88 13.12
C ASP A 107 -16.70 14.28 11.63
N LYS A 108 -15.52 14.23 10.99
CA LYS A 108 -15.39 14.49 9.55
C LYS A 108 -16.13 13.43 8.74
N ALA A 109 -16.05 12.15 9.11
CA ALA A 109 -16.77 11.07 8.45
C ALA A 109 -18.29 11.28 8.48
N ALA A 110 -18.82 11.75 9.61
CA ALA A 110 -20.24 12.07 9.75
C ALA A 110 -20.71 13.30 8.93
N ASN A 111 -19.76 14.18 8.53
CA ASN A 111 -20.03 15.44 7.84
C ASN A 111 -19.14 15.57 6.58
N MET A 112 -19.04 14.51 5.80
CA MET A 112 -18.16 14.48 4.64
C MET A 112 -18.59 15.49 3.57
N THR A 113 -17.62 16.26 3.10
CA THR A 113 -17.77 17.13 1.93
C THR A 113 -16.93 16.55 0.79
N TRP A 114 -17.57 16.27 -0.32
CA TRP A 114 -16.94 15.64 -1.46
C TRP A 114 -16.08 16.62 -2.26
N SER A 115 -14.85 16.24 -2.52
CA SER A 115 -13.94 16.97 -3.41
C SER A 115 -12.77 16.08 -3.81
N LEU A 116 -12.07 16.43 -4.89
CA LEU A 116 -10.93 15.67 -5.38
C LEU A 116 -9.63 16.11 -4.72
N GLU A 117 -8.78 15.14 -4.45
CA GLU A 117 -7.43 15.38 -3.97
C GLU A 117 -6.48 14.35 -4.62
N LYS A 118 -5.28 14.78 -4.94
CA LYS A 118 -4.26 13.87 -5.49
C LYS A 118 -3.92 12.77 -4.48
N THR A 119 -3.80 11.53 -4.94
CA THR A 119 -3.43 10.38 -4.09
C THR A 119 -2.11 10.60 -3.34
N THR A 120 -1.13 11.26 -3.99
CA THR A 120 0.14 11.62 -3.35
C THR A 120 -0.03 12.59 -2.18
N LEU A 121 -0.98 13.52 -2.26
CA LEU A 121 -1.26 14.46 -1.17
C LEU A 121 -2.02 13.76 -0.04
N GLN A 122 -2.97 12.89 -0.35
CA GLN A 122 -3.66 12.06 0.65
C GLN A 122 -2.66 11.17 1.40
N ALA A 123 -1.70 10.53 0.71
CA ALA A 123 -0.64 9.75 1.31
C ALA A 123 0.23 10.58 2.26
N ALA A 124 0.64 11.79 1.84
CA ALA A 124 1.41 12.71 2.69
C ALA A 124 0.62 13.16 3.93
N ASN A 125 -0.66 13.46 3.76
CA ASN A 125 -1.56 13.84 4.86
C ASN A 125 -1.77 12.69 5.84
N TYR A 126 -1.93 11.45 5.34
CA TYR A 126 -2.00 10.26 6.18
C TYR A 126 -0.74 10.10 7.05
N THR A 127 0.43 10.20 6.42
CA THR A 127 1.72 10.09 7.14
C THR A 127 1.85 11.16 8.23
N LYS A 128 1.50 12.41 7.95
CA LYS A 128 1.51 13.49 8.93
C LYS A 128 0.53 13.27 10.09
N ALA A 129 -0.68 12.80 9.77
CA ALA A 129 -1.74 12.61 10.74
C ALA A 129 -1.50 11.41 11.67
N THR A 130 -0.86 10.36 11.20
CA THR A 130 -0.79 9.07 11.90
C THR A 130 0.62 8.62 12.25
N GLY A 131 1.65 9.21 11.63
CA GLY A 131 3.03 8.72 11.69
C GLY A 131 3.25 7.43 10.86
N GLY A 132 2.22 6.95 10.15
CA GLY A 132 2.31 5.76 9.32
C GLY A 132 3.14 5.99 8.06
N ASN A 133 3.86 4.97 7.61
CA ASN A 133 4.61 5.02 6.36
C ASN A 133 3.72 4.54 5.21
N VAL A 134 3.41 5.42 4.27
CA VAL A 134 2.68 5.07 3.05
C VAL A 134 3.69 4.67 1.98
N ILE A 135 3.64 3.43 1.55
CA ILE A 135 4.55 2.87 0.55
C ILE A 135 3.95 2.86 -0.85
N MET A 136 2.63 2.90 -0.96
CA MET A 136 1.91 2.98 -2.22
C MET A 136 0.56 3.69 -2.04
N ALA A 137 0.10 4.38 -3.07
CA ALA A 137 -1.23 4.96 -3.12
C ALA A 137 -1.79 4.90 -4.54
N MET A 138 -3.06 4.53 -4.67
CA MET A 138 -3.76 4.41 -5.94
C MET A 138 -5.20 4.89 -5.81
N ASN A 139 -5.84 5.18 -6.94
CA ASN A 139 -7.28 5.41 -6.96
C ASN A 139 -8.01 4.10 -6.71
N GLY A 140 -9.07 4.16 -5.92
CA GLY A 140 -9.83 2.98 -5.52
C GLY A 140 -11.18 2.82 -6.20
N ASP A 141 -11.88 3.89 -6.51
CA ASP A 141 -13.26 3.82 -6.99
C ASP A 141 -13.55 4.82 -8.12
N TYR A 142 -14.65 4.57 -8.80
CA TYR A 142 -15.29 5.56 -9.66
C TYR A 142 -15.96 6.64 -8.82
N TYR A 143 -16.10 7.82 -9.38
CA TYR A 143 -16.73 8.94 -8.69
C TYR A 143 -17.58 9.76 -9.66
N ASN A 144 -18.57 10.43 -9.12
CA ASN A 144 -19.39 11.38 -9.86
C ASN A 144 -18.54 12.60 -10.24
N MET A 145 -18.35 12.85 -11.54
CA MET A 145 -17.50 13.92 -12.06
C MET A 145 -17.95 15.34 -11.65
N GLN A 146 -19.22 15.53 -11.29
CA GLN A 146 -19.75 16.83 -10.89
C GLN A 146 -19.62 17.08 -9.38
N THR A 147 -19.80 16.03 -8.58
CA THR A 147 -19.82 16.14 -7.11
C THR A 147 -18.56 15.61 -6.45
N ALA A 148 -17.71 14.90 -7.18
CA ALA A 148 -16.56 14.15 -6.67
C ALA A 148 -16.92 13.04 -5.65
N GLN A 149 -18.20 12.69 -5.51
CA GLN A 149 -18.66 11.65 -4.61
C GLN A 149 -18.31 10.27 -5.18
N PRO A 150 -17.71 9.35 -4.41
CA PRO A 150 -17.50 7.98 -4.83
C PRO A 150 -18.82 7.29 -5.15
N THR A 151 -18.81 6.31 -6.03
CA THR A 151 -20.02 5.54 -6.39
C THR A 151 -20.21 4.31 -5.52
N GLY A 152 -19.12 3.70 -5.05
CA GLY A 152 -19.12 2.48 -4.26
C GLY A 152 -19.16 2.71 -2.75
N TYR A 153 -18.69 1.69 -2.04
CA TYR A 153 -18.55 1.74 -0.59
C TYR A 153 -17.33 2.55 -0.19
N LEU A 154 -17.45 3.34 0.88
CA LEU A 154 -16.33 4.01 1.51
C LEU A 154 -16.45 3.87 3.03
N ILE A 155 -15.56 3.09 3.61
CA ILE A 155 -15.45 2.90 5.06
C ILE A 155 -14.00 3.20 5.46
N MET A 156 -13.80 4.08 6.41
CA MET A 156 -12.49 4.47 6.91
C MET A 156 -12.46 4.40 8.44
N GLU A 157 -11.46 3.69 8.98
CA GLU A 157 -11.32 3.48 10.43
C GLU A 157 -12.61 2.95 11.10
N GLY A 158 -13.38 2.11 10.40
CA GLY A 158 -14.66 1.57 10.87
C GLY A 158 -15.83 2.56 10.82
N ASN A 159 -15.63 3.77 10.29
CA ASN A 159 -16.71 4.74 10.09
C ASN A 159 -17.27 4.55 8.68
N VAL A 160 -18.54 4.20 8.58
CA VAL A 160 -19.25 4.08 7.30
C VAL A 160 -19.55 5.48 6.79
N ILE A 161 -18.93 5.86 5.69
CA ILE A 161 -19.07 7.18 5.08
C ILE A 161 -20.06 7.11 3.93
N GLN A 162 -20.00 6.01 3.17
CA GLN A 162 -20.90 5.74 2.07
C GLN A 162 -21.10 4.24 1.89
N THR A 163 -22.31 3.83 1.54
CA THR A 163 -22.70 2.42 1.32
C THR A 163 -23.09 2.14 -0.15
N GLY A 164 -22.54 2.91 -1.05
CA GLY A 164 -22.90 2.83 -2.47
C GLY A 164 -24.18 3.58 -2.83
N ASN A 165 -24.35 3.92 -4.09
CA ASN A 165 -25.52 4.65 -4.61
C ASN A 165 -26.64 3.71 -5.11
N GLY A 166 -26.89 2.59 -4.40
CA GLY A 166 -28.01 1.70 -4.68
C GLY A 166 -27.80 0.72 -5.84
N GLY A 167 -26.59 0.57 -6.34
CA GLY A 167 -26.22 -0.52 -7.24
C GLY A 167 -26.09 -1.82 -6.46
N THR A 168 -26.96 -2.79 -6.69
CA THR A 168 -26.91 -4.11 -6.04
C THR A 168 -25.80 -5.02 -6.60
N TRP A 169 -25.02 -4.54 -7.54
CA TRP A 169 -24.04 -5.30 -8.32
C TRP A 169 -22.57 -4.88 -8.08
N GLU A 170 -22.34 -3.96 -7.17
CA GLU A 170 -21.00 -3.44 -6.89
C GLU A 170 -20.39 -4.13 -5.66
N PRO A 171 -19.65 -5.23 -5.83
CA PRO A 171 -18.87 -5.79 -4.75
C PRO A 171 -17.77 -4.80 -4.35
N TYR A 172 -17.39 -4.82 -3.08
CA TYR A 172 -16.34 -3.97 -2.55
C TYR A 172 -15.24 -4.77 -1.87
N PHE A 173 -14.02 -4.25 -1.93
CA PHE A 173 -12.90 -4.79 -1.16
C PHE A 173 -12.96 -4.25 0.26
N ALA A 174 -12.74 -5.12 1.24
CA ALA A 174 -12.77 -4.77 2.65
C ALA A 174 -11.56 -5.32 3.42
N VAL A 175 -11.08 -4.51 4.36
CA VAL A 175 -10.23 -4.96 5.47
C VAL A 175 -11.13 -5.08 6.70
N LEU A 176 -11.15 -6.25 7.32
CA LEU A 176 -11.98 -6.51 8.49
C LEU A 176 -11.27 -6.07 9.78
N LYS A 177 -12.02 -5.94 10.86
CA LYS A 177 -11.48 -5.52 12.18
C LYS A 177 -10.51 -6.53 12.78
N ASP A 178 -10.56 -7.79 12.34
CA ASP A 178 -9.60 -8.83 12.70
C ASP A 178 -8.32 -8.82 11.85
N GLY A 179 -8.22 -7.90 10.88
CA GLY A 179 -7.09 -7.75 9.96
C GLY A 179 -7.15 -8.63 8.71
N THR A 180 -8.19 -9.42 8.52
CA THR A 180 -8.37 -10.21 7.30
C THR A 180 -8.94 -9.38 6.16
N TYR A 181 -8.86 -9.90 4.95
CA TYR A 181 -9.36 -9.25 3.72
C TYR A 181 -10.55 -10.02 3.16
N ALA A 182 -11.50 -9.29 2.60
CA ALA A 182 -12.68 -9.88 1.99
C ALA A 182 -13.12 -9.10 0.73
N ILE A 183 -13.76 -9.80 -0.19
CA ILE A 183 -14.64 -9.19 -1.18
C ILE A 183 -16.05 -9.41 -0.68
N ARG A 184 -16.82 -8.35 -0.58
CA ARG A 184 -18.20 -8.35 -0.06
C ARG A 184 -19.17 -7.90 -1.13
N ASP A 185 -20.34 -8.49 -1.13
CA ASP A 185 -21.44 -8.04 -2.00
C ASP A 185 -22.08 -6.77 -1.46
N ALA A 186 -22.65 -5.98 -2.37
CA ALA A 186 -23.42 -4.80 -2.00
C ALA A 186 -24.58 -5.17 -1.06
N GLY A 187 -24.79 -4.36 -0.03
CA GLY A 187 -25.81 -4.59 0.99
C GLY A 187 -25.40 -5.56 2.11
N ALA A 188 -24.21 -6.15 2.08
CA ALA A 188 -23.72 -6.94 3.18
C ALA A 188 -23.55 -6.10 4.47
N ASP A 189 -23.66 -6.75 5.63
CA ASP A 189 -23.37 -6.09 6.90
C ASP A 189 -21.93 -5.60 6.95
N CYS A 190 -21.75 -4.35 7.32
CA CYS A 190 -20.45 -3.68 7.41
C CYS A 190 -19.95 -3.53 8.85
N SER A 191 -20.63 -4.12 9.84
CA SER A 191 -20.31 -3.90 11.25
C SER A 191 -18.91 -4.38 11.65
N ASP A 192 -18.37 -5.36 10.95
CA ASP A 192 -17.03 -5.92 11.11
C ASP A 192 -15.97 -5.30 10.18
N VAL A 193 -16.35 -4.37 9.33
CA VAL A 193 -15.43 -3.74 8.36
C VAL A 193 -14.66 -2.60 9.03
N LEU A 194 -13.35 -2.55 8.78
CA LEU A 194 -12.46 -1.47 9.21
C LEU A 194 -12.20 -0.47 8.10
N GLU A 195 -11.91 -0.97 6.91
CA GLU A 195 -11.65 -0.17 5.70
C GLU A 195 -12.40 -0.81 4.53
N ALA A 196 -12.99 0.00 3.65
CA ALA A 196 -13.56 -0.48 2.39
C ALA A 196 -13.49 0.56 1.29
N ILE A 197 -13.39 0.07 0.05
CA ILE A 197 -13.42 0.83 -1.19
C ILE A 197 -13.88 -0.05 -2.35
#